data_cf341529bcd6637197dee184c16de3dd
#
_entry.id   cf341529bcd6637197dee184c16de3dd
#
_cell.length_a   1.000
_cell.length_b   1.000
_cell.length_c   1.000
_cell.angle_alpha   90.00
_cell.angle_beta   90.00
_cell.angle_gamma   90.00
#
_symmetry.space_group_name_H-M   'P 1'
#
loop_
_entity.id
_entity.type
_entity.pdbx_description
1 polymer ?
#
loop_
_entity_poly.entity_id
_entity_poly.type
_entity_poly.pdbx_seq_one_letter_code
_entity_poly.pdbx_strand_id
1 'polypeptide(L)'
;CFVTSNSFANTPKSSGKYKNWESFTVMTDKGKVCFAQTKPVKRAPAAIKRKDSRIFVTFRPNENVKDEISITSGHAYKNSTVSAKSGKSNFSFFSQGDFAWLLDENEEKKFIKLMKRATDLMIKGKTKDGAETTDHYSMMGFTKAYNTAKKVCS
;
A
#
# COMPACT_ATOMS: atom_id res chain seq x y z
N CYS A 1 -4.98 -1.29 -34.82
CA CYS A 1 -5.00 -1.34 -34.09
C CYS A 1 -5.00 -0.91 -33.00
N PHE A 2 -4.99 -0.69 -32.48
CA PHE A 2 -4.91 -0.51 -31.62
C PHE A 2 -5.41 -0.41 -30.53
N VAL A 3 -5.74 -0.26 -30.23
CA VAL A 3 -6.25 -0.75 -29.38
C VAL A 3 -5.81 -0.68 -28.03
N THR A 4 -4.73 -0.67 -27.78
CA THR A 4 -4.14 -0.67 -26.54
C THR A 4 -4.32 0.55 -25.73
N SER A 5 -4.77 1.54 -26.27
CA SER A 5 -4.91 2.79 -25.58
C SER A 5 -5.93 2.76 -24.48
N ASN A 6 -6.73 1.75 -24.45
CA ASN A 6 -7.79 1.74 -23.47
C ASN A 6 -7.33 1.76 -22.05
N SER A 7 -6.20 1.19 -21.76
CA SER A 7 -5.73 1.16 -20.39
C SER A 7 -5.42 2.53 -19.86
N PHE A 8 -5.18 3.49 -20.72
CA PHE A 8 -4.87 4.84 -20.28
C PHE A 8 -6.09 5.69 -20.01
N ALA A 9 -7.25 5.23 -20.45
CA ALA A 9 -8.48 5.95 -20.22
C ALA A 9 -8.86 5.97 -18.75
N ASN A 10 -8.34 5.01 -17.97
CA ASN A 10 -8.72 4.86 -16.57
C ASN A 10 -7.60 5.31 -15.66
N THR A 11 -7.38 6.61 -15.61
CA THR A 11 -6.40 7.19 -14.71
C THR A 11 -7.03 7.41 -13.35
N PRO A 12 -6.37 7.02 -12.26
CA PRO A 12 -6.89 7.31 -10.92
C PRO A 12 -7.06 8.80 -10.70
N LYS A 13 -8.18 9.16 -10.07
CA LYS A 13 -8.47 10.53 -9.69
C LYS A 13 -8.44 10.66 -8.20
N SER A 14 -7.84 11.75 -7.70
CA SER A 14 -7.81 12.01 -6.27
C SER A 14 -9.22 12.24 -5.74
N SER A 15 -9.54 11.59 -4.65
CA SER A 15 -10.78 11.80 -3.91
C SER A 15 -10.54 12.64 -2.67
N GLY A 16 -9.30 12.94 -2.35
CA GLY A 16 -8.93 13.79 -1.23
C GLY A 16 -7.51 13.53 -0.78
N LYS A 17 -6.84 14.59 -0.36
CA LYS A 17 -5.49 14.50 0.16
C LYS A 17 -5.49 14.94 1.61
N TYR A 18 -4.91 14.13 2.49
CA TYR A 18 -4.93 14.33 3.94
C TYR A 18 -3.52 14.13 4.50
N LYS A 19 -2.79 15.21 4.61
CA LYS A 19 -1.40 15.18 5.09
C LYS A 19 -0.54 14.24 4.24
N ASN A 20 -0.07 13.11 4.80
CA ASN A 20 0.80 12.20 4.08
C ASN A 20 0.06 11.15 3.26
N TRP A 21 -1.26 11.10 3.38
CA TRP A 21 -2.07 10.11 2.68
C TRP A 21 -3.02 10.76 1.69
N GLU A 22 -3.31 10.03 0.63
CA GLU A 22 -4.25 10.50 -0.40
C GLU A 22 -5.12 9.34 -0.82
N SER A 23 -6.41 9.62 -1.06
CA SER A 23 -7.33 8.61 -1.56
C SER A 23 -7.62 8.85 -3.03
N PHE A 24 -7.84 7.75 -3.75
CA PHE A 24 -8.05 7.76 -5.19
C PHE A 24 -9.20 6.85 -5.58
N THR A 25 -9.78 7.14 -6.73
CA THR A 25 -10.80 6.32 -7.36
C THR A 25 -10.42 6.11 -8.81
N VAL A 26 -10.59 4.88 -9.29
CA VAL A 26 -10.37 4.58 -10.69
C VAL A 26 -11.44 3.61 -11.16
N MET A 27 -11.91 3.80 -12.39
CA MET A 27 -12.84 2.86 -13.02
C MET A 27 -12.05 1.86 -13.84
N THR A 28 -12.33 0.59 -13.63
CA THR A 28 -11.71 -0.50 -14.38
C THR A 28 -12.81 -1.27 -15.10
N ASP A 29 -12.43 -2.21 -15.94
CA ASP A 29 -13.41 -3.07 -16.60
C ASP A 29 -14.14 -3.98 -15.61
N LYS A 30 -13.63 -4.12 -14.40
CA LYS A 30 -14.29 -4.86 -13.33
C LYS A 30 -15.01 -3.96 -12.33
N GLY A 31 -15.16 -2.67 -12.67
CA GLY A 31 -15.89 -1.73 -11.83
C GLY A 31 -14.99 -0.74 -11.11
N LYS A 32 -15.60 -0.04 -10.16
CA LYS A 32 -14.91 1.01 -9.40
C LYS A 32 -13.91 0.40 -8.42
N VAL A 33 -12.72 1.00 -8.37
CA VAL A 33 -11.69 0.65 -7.41
C VAL A 33 -11.29 1.92 -6.66
N CYS A 34 -11.21 1.83 -5.34
CA CYS A 34 -10.80 2.96 -4.50
C CYS A 34 -9.63 2.53 -3.63
N PHE A 35 -8.70 3.44 -3.42
CA PHE A 35 -7.57 3.11 -2.56
C PHE A 35 -7.03 4.35 -1.87
N ALA A 36 -6.46 4.12 -0.69
CA ALA A 36 -5.67 5.11 0.03
C ALA A 36 -4.20 4.74 -0.16
N GLN A 37 -3.36 5.73 -0.35
CA GLN A 37 -1.96 5.51 -0.70
C GLN A 37 -1.07 6.51 0.01
N THR A 38 0.16 6.09 0.32
CA THR A 38 1.19 7.00 0.83
C THR A 38 2.56 6.57 0.32
N LYS A 39 3.49 7.51 0.35
CA LYS A 39 4.91 7.26 0.08
C LYS A 39 5.69 7.44 1.38
N PRO A 40 6.85 6.79 1.51
CA PRO A 40 7.62 6.94 2.75
C PRO A 40 8.18 8.35 2.90
N VAL A 41 8.37 8.76 4.14
CA VAL A 41 9.03 10.04 4.45
C VAL A 41 10.54 9.88 4.50
N LYS A 42 11.03 8.66 4.64
CA LYS A 42 12.46 8.36 4.65
C LYS A 42 12.70 6.95 4.14
N ARG A 43 13.73 6.79 3.33
CA ARG A 43 14.12 5.50 2.76
C ARG A 43 15.60 5.24 3.05
N ALA A 44 15.93 4.00 3.40
CA ALA A 44 17.31 3.61 3.69
C ALA A 44 17.57 2.19 3.21
N PRO A 45 18.80 1.90 2.81
CA PRO A 45 19.92 2.80 2.65
C PRO A 45 19.82 3.58 1.33
N ALA A 46 20.39 4.77 1.32
CA ALA A 46 20.34 5.61 0.13
C ALA A 46 21.12 5.01 -1.05
N ALA A 47 22.08 4.16 -0.76
CA ALA A 47 22.95 3.59 -1.80
C ALA A 47 22.23 2.59 -2.70
N ILE A 48 21.13 1.98 -2.22
CA ILE A 48 20.38 1.02 -3.03
C ILE A 48 19.45 1.78 -3.96
N LYS A 49 19.63 1.57 -5.26
CA LYS A 49 18.76 2.17 -6.26
C LYS A 49 17.50 1.34 -6.38
N ARG A 50 16.33 1.99 -6.29
CA ARG A 50 15.06 1.31 -6.40
C ARG A 50 13.97 2.27 -6.84
N LYS A 51 12.85 1.71 -7.30
CA LYS A 51 11.68 2.50 -7.69
C LYS A 51 10.99 3.02 -6.44
N ASP A 52 9.86 3.70 -6.63
CA ASP A 52 9.10 4.26 -5.51
C ASP A 52 8.58 3.18 -4.58
N SER A 53 8.59 3.50 -3.29
CA SER A 53 7.93 2.68 -2.27
C SER A 53 6.55 3.25 -2.01
N ARG A 54 5.58 2.37 -1.74
CA ARG A 54 4.20 2.79 -1.45
C ARG A 54 3.49 1.76 -0.59
N ILE A 55 2.53 2.26 0.19
CA ILE A 55 1.54 1.43 0.87
C ILE A 55 0.19 1.77 0.27
N PHE A 56 -0.59 0.73 -0.04
CA PHE A 56 -1.96 0.87 -0.55
C PHE A 56 -2.93 0.15 0.36
N VAL A 57 -4.10 0.75 0.58
CA VAL A 57 -5.24 0.06 1.15
C VAL A 57 -6.36 0.16 0.12
N THR A 58 -6.79 -0.96 -0.42
CA THR A 58 -7.63 -1.02 -1.62
C THR A 58 -8.99 -1.65 -1.35
N PHE A 59 -10.00 -1.08 -2.02
CA PHE A 59 -11.37 -1.57 -2.04
C PHE A 59 -11.76 -1.85 -3.50
N ARG A 60 -12.21 -3.07 -3.77
CA ARG A 60 -12.73 -3.47 -5.07
C ARG A 60 -14.08 -4.13 -4.86
N PRO A 61 -15.17 -3.33 -4.71
CA PRO A 61 -16.46 -3.87 -4.31
C PRO A 61 -17.03 -4.92 -5.26
N ASN A 62 -16.83 -4.77 -6.56
CA ASN A 62 -17.34 -5.75 -7.53
C ASN A 62 -16.60 -7.09 -7.47
N GLU A 63 -15.46 -7.14 -6.81
CA GLU A 63 -14.68 -8.36 -6.62
C GLU A 63 -14.72 -8.84 -5.18
N ASN A 64 -15.58 -8.22 -4.35
CA ASN A 64 -15.70 -8.55 -2.94
C ASN A 64 -14.40 -8.36 -2.17
N VAL A 65 -13.59 -7.39 -2.55
CA VAL A 65 -12.33 -7.08 -1.89
C VAL A 65 -12.45 -5.78 -1.10
N LYS A 66 -12.07 -5.84 0.16
CA LYS A 66 -12.00 -4.67 1.03
C LYS A 66 -10.78 -4.79 1.94
N ASP A 67 -10.26 -3.65 2.37
CA ASP A 67 -9.12 -3.59 3.31
C ASP A 67 -7.89 -4.36 2.83
N GLU A 68 -7.70 -4.44 1.52
CA GLU A 68 -6.53 -5.12 0.98
C GLU A 68 -5.29 -4.26 1.17
N ILE A 69 -4.34 -4.76 1.95
CA ILE A 69 -3.10 -4.05 2.21
C ILE A 69 -2.05 -4.57 1.23
N SER A 70 -1.49 -3.69 0.43
CA SER A 70 -0.38 -4.05 -0.43
C SER A 70 0.76 -3.05 -0.26
N ILE A 71 1.98 -3.55 -0.34
CA ILE A 71 3.19 -2.77 -0.11
C ILE A 71 4.16 -3.05 -1.24
N THR A 72 4.83 -2.01 -1.72
CA THR A 72 6.00 -2.19 -2.57
C THR A 72 7.14 -1.35 -2.02
N SER A 73 8.33 -1.91 -2.03
CA SER A 73 9.53 -1.18 -1.64
C SER A 73 10.35 -0.76 -2.85
N GLY A 74 9.78 -0.92 -4.05
CA GLY A 74 10.43 -0.50 -5.27
C GLY A 74 11.50 -1.45 -5.79
N HIS A 75 11.54 -2.67 -5.27
CA HIS A 75 12.46 -3.71 -5.73
C HIS A 75 11.81 -5.07 -5.58
N ALA A 76 12.29 -6.06 -6.31
CA ALA A 76 11.83 -7.43 -6.12
C ALA A 76 12.29 -7.92 -4.75
N TYR A 77 11.40 -8.59 -4.05
CA TYR A 77 11.68 -9.06 -2.70
C TYR A 77 12.28 -10.46 -2.68
N LYS A 78 13.19 -10.66 -1.75
CA LYS A 78 13.57 -11.99 -1.34
C LYS A 78 12.44 -12.54 -0.47
N ASN A 79 12.04 -13.78 -0.70
CA ASN A 79 10.90 -14.39 -0.02
C ASN A 79 11.01 -14.33 1.50
N SER A 80 9.87 -14.11 2.14
CA SER A 80 9.74 -14.16 3.61
C SER A 80 10.56 -13.12 4.35
N THR A 81 10.79 -11.97 3.71
CA THR A 81 11.59 -10.91 4.34
C THR A 81 10.82 -9.65 4.64
N VAL A 82 9.55 -9.52 4.17
CA VAL A 82 8.81 -8.27 4.30
C VAL A 82 8.07 -8.22 5.63
N SER A 83 8.30 -7.16 6.37
CA SER A 83 7.62 -6.95 7.65
C SER A 83 7.28 -5.48 7.84
N ALA A 84 6.25 -5.24 8.66
CA ALA A 84 5.84 -3.91 9.07
C ALA A 84 5.90 -3.85 10.59
N LYS A 85 6.44 -2.76 11.11
CA LYS A 85 6.58 -2.59 12.54
C LYS A 85 6.19 -1.18 12.98
N SER A 86 5.45 -1.11 14.09
CA SER A 86 5.16 0.15 14.76
C SER A 86 5.10 -0.14 16.26
N GLY A 87 5.99 0.50 17.03
CA GLY A 87 6.10 0.21 18.45
C GLY A 87 6.41 -1.26 18.68
N LYS A 88 5.55 -1.93 19.43
CA LYS A 88 5.70 -3.35 19.72
C LYS A 88 4.97 -4.24 18.73
N SER A 89 4.19 -3.66 17.84
CA SER A 89 3.41 -4.42 16.86
C SER A 89 4.28 -4.77 15.67
N ASN A 90 4.18 -6.02 15.22
CA ASN A 90 4.96 -6.51 14.09
C ASN A 90 4.11 -7.43 13.24
N PHE A 91 4.13 -7.22 11.93
CA PHE A 91 3.35 -7.99 10.97
C PHE A 91 4.27 -8.51 9.88
N SER A 92 4.06 -9.76 9.47
CA SER A 92 4.80 -10.38 8.38
C SER A 92 3.93 -10.42 7.13
N PHE A 93 4.52 -10.13 5.99
CA PHE A 93 3.82 -10.07 4.71
C PHE A 93 4.30 -11.16 3.78
N PHE A 94 3.39 -11.72 3.01
CA PHE A 94 3.71 -12.59 1.89
C PHE A 94 4.13 -11.73 0.71
N SER A 95 5.22 -12.10 0.03
CA SER A 95 5.69 -11.33 -1.10
C SER A 95 5.75 -12.16 -2.38
N GLN A 96 5.51 -11.48 -3.49
CA GLN A 96 5.69 -12.04 -4.83
C GLN A 96 6.10 -10.89 -5.75
N GLY A 97 7.26 -11.03 -6.38
CA GLY A 97 7.81 -9.95 -7.20
C GLY A 97 8.09 -8.74 -6.35
N ASP A 98 7.59 -7.59 -6.79
CA ASP A 98 7.82 -6.29 -6.14
C ASP A 98 6.80 -5.96 -5.06
N PHE A 99 5.81 -6.81 -4.84
CA PHE A 99 4.72 -6.51 -3.93
C PHE A 99 4.62 -7.53 -2.80
N ALA A 100 4.03 -7.08 -1.70
CA ALA A 100 3.77 -7.92 -0.55
C ALA A 100 2.37 -7.61 -0.01
N TRP A 101 1.72 -8.62 0.55
CA TRP A 101 0.35 -8.55 1.05
C TRP A 101 0.21 -9.27 2.38
N LEU A 102 -0.83 -8.87 3.12
CA LEU A 102 -1.33 -9.71 4.20
C LEU A 102 -2.37 -10.65 3.59
N LEU A 103 -2.33 -11.93 3.95
CA LEU A 103 -3.20 -12.94 3.35
C LEU A 103 -4.48 -13.19 4.15
N ASP A 104 -4.47 -12.86 5.43
CA ASP A 104 -5.54 -13.20 6.37
C ASP A 104 -6.37 -11.96 6.67
N GLU A 105 -7.70 -12.06 6.51
CA GLU A 105 -8.59 -10.97 6.82
C GLU A 105 -8.45 -10.46 8.25
N ASN A 106 -8.22 -11.36 9.19
CA ASN A 106 -8.02 -10.96 10.59
C ASN A 106 -6.76 -10.12 10.75
N GLU A 107 -5.71 -10.49 10.05
CA GLU A 107 -4.46 -9.72 10.08
C GLU A 107 -4.65 -8.35 9.42
N GLU A 108 -5.41 -8.30 8.34
CA GLU A 108 -5.72 -7.03 7.68
C GLU A 108 -6.49 -6.09 8.62
N LYS A 109 -7.48 -6.63 9.34
CA LYS A 109 -8.23 -5.82 10.30
C LYS A 109 -7.36 -5.30 11.41
N LYS A 110 -6.45 -6.12 11.93
CA LYS A 110 -5.51 -5.71 12.97
C LYS A 110 -4.57 -4.63 12.46
N PHE A 111 -4.11 -4.78 11.22
CA PHE A 111 -3.20 -3.82 10.62
C PHE A 111 -3.87 -2.48 10.38
N ILE A 112 -5.13 -2.49 9.92
CA ILE A 112 -5.90 -1.25 9.74
C ILE A 112 -6.05 -0.53 11.09
N LYS A 113 -6.36 -1.28 12.15
CA LYS A 113 -6.48 -0.69 13.49
C LYS A 113 -5.15 -0.06 13.93
N LEU A 114 -4.05 -0.75 13.66
CA LEU A 114 -2.73 -0.22 14.00
C LEU A 114 -2.48 1.09 13.25
N MET A 115 -2.75 1.11 11.94
CA MET A 115 -2.50 2.30 11.13
C MET A 115 -3.36 3.49 11.56
N LYS A 116 -4.55 3.23 12.09
CA LYS A 116 -5.43 4.32 12.55
C LYS A 116 -4.91 5.01 13.80
N ARG A 117 -4.17 4.30 14.65
CA ARG A 117 -3.69 4.86 15.92
C ARG A 117 -2.20 5.17 15.95
N ALA A 118 -1.43 4.61 15.02
CA ALA A 118 0.02 4.82 15.00
C ALA A 118 0.36 6.18 14.42
N THR A 119 1.51 6.73 14.82
CA THR A 119 2.04 7.93 14.19
C THR A 119 2.94 7.60 13.02
N ASP A 120 3.60 6.44 13.09
CA ASP A 120 4.53 6.02 12.03
C ASP A 120 4.55 4.52 11.91
N LEU A 121 5.16 4.07 10.83
CA LEU A 121 5.27 2.65 10.50
C LEU A 121 6.57 2.44 9.75
N MET A 122 7.25 1.34 10.07
CA MET A 122 8.49 0.98 9.39
C MET A 122 8.28 -0.29 8.58
N ILE A 123 8.63 -0.24 7.30
CA ILE A 123 8.58 -1.41 6.42
C ILE A 123 9.98 -1.87 6.12
N LYS A 124 10.26 -3.14 6.38
CA LYS A 124 11.53 -3.76 6.06
C LYS A 124 11.34 -4.87 5.03
N GLY A 125 12.32 -5.02 4.16
CA GLY A 125 12.36 -6.10 3.21
C GLY A 125 13.79 -6.32 2.76
N LYS A 126 14.01 -7.36 1.98
CA LYS A 126 15.33 -7.61 1.42
C LYS A 126 15.23 -7.74 -0.10
N THR A 127 16.24 -7.23 -0.78
CA THR A 127 16.37 -7.43 -2.22
C THR A 127 16.70 -8.89 -2.51
N LYS A 128 16.63 -9.29 -3.76
CA LYS A 128 16.94 -10.68 -4.15
C LYS A 128 18.34 -11.11 -3.74
N ASP A 129 19.29 -10.19 -3.71
CA ASP A 129 20.66 -10.50 -3.28
C ASP A 129 20.88 -10.30 -1.78
N GLY A 130 19.82 -10.06 -1.02
CA GLY A 130 19.88 -10.08 0.44
C GLY A 130 20.15 -8.75 1.12
N ALA A 131 20.18 -7.65 0.38
CA ALA A 131 20.39 -6.33 0.99
C ALA A 131 19.08 -5.87 1.65
N GLU A 132 19.16 -5.40 2.89
CA GLU A 132 17.98 -4.94 3.62
C GLU A 132 17.60 -3.52 3.24
N THR A 133 16.31 -3.29 3.02
CA THR A 133 15.76 -1.95 2.82
C THR A 133 14.81 -1.63 3.97
N THR A 134 14.77 -0.36 4.36
CA THR A 134 13.91 0.12 5.42
C THR A 134 13.25 1.41 4.96
N ASP A 135 11.92 1.44 5.02
CA ASP A 135 11.15 2.62 4.66
C ASP A 135 10.35 3.06 5.88
N HIS A 136 10.42 4.35 6.17
CA HIS A 136 9.66 4.95 7.27
C HIS A 136 8.48 5.71 6.70
N TYR A 137 7.29 5.38 7.20
CA TYR A 137 6.05 5.98 6.74
C TYR A 137 5.38 6.76 7.85
N SER A 138 4.79 7.89 7.50
CA SER A 138 3.92 8.62 8.41
C SER A 138 2.50 8.10 8.28
N MET A 139 1.82 7.93 9.40
CA MET A 139 0.41 7.53 9.41
C MET A 139 -0.52 8.74 9.50
N MET A 140 0.04 9.95 9.46
CA MET A 140 -0.77 11.17 9.54
C MET A 140 -1.66 11.31 8.32
N GLY A 141 -2.96 11.36 8.57
CA GLY A 141 -3.96 11.46 7.50
C GLY A 141 -4.51 10.12 7.04
N PHE A 142 -3.99 9.01 7.57
CA PHE A 142 -4.44 7.69 7.14
C PHE A 142 -5.94 7.49 7.36
N THR A 143 -6.45 7.77 8.56
CA THR A 143 -7.85 7.48 8.90
C THR A 143 -8.80 8.21 7.95
N LYS A 144 -8.53 9.47 7.65
CA LYS A 144 -9.38 10.23 6.73
C LYS A 144 -9.30 9.69 5.31
N ALA A 145 -8.10 9.39 4.82
CA ALA A 145 -7.93 8.85 3.48
C ALA A 145 -8.61 7.48 3.35
N TYR A 146 -8.44 6.64 4.35
CA TYR A 146 -9.07 5.33 4.41
C TYR A 146 -10.61 5.46 4.38
N ASN A 147 -11.15 6.32 5.25
CA ASN A 147 -12.60 6.51 5.32
C ASN A 147 -13.16 7.07 4.00
N THR A 148 -12.42 7.97 3.35
CA THR A 148 -12.84 8.53 2.07
C THR A 148 -12.89 7.45 1.00
N ALA A 149 -11.84 6.65 0.87
CA ALA A 149 -11.82 5.56 -0.10
C ALA A 149 -12.94 4.55 0.15
N LYS A 150 -13.13 4.19 1.41
CA LYS A 150 -14.18 3.25 1.80
C LYS A 150 -15.56 3.78 1.43
N LYS A 151 -15.82 5.06 1.70
CA LYS A 151 -17.10 5.68 1.42
C LYS A 151 -17.38 5.76 -0.07
N VAL A 152 -16.39 6.17 -0.86
CA VAL A 152 -16.57 6.29 -2.31
C VAL A 152 -16.87 4.92 -2.95
N CYS A 153 -16.35 3.87 -2.39
CA CYS A 153 -16.54 2.50 -2.89
C CYS A 153 -17.59 1.70 -2.11
N SER A 154 -18.38 2.36 -1.31
CA SER A 154 -19.46 1.65 -0.59
C SER A 154 -20.78 1.73 -1.34
#